data_bffcdef60e3972c8fb1446ccf7f53d84
#
_entry.id   bffcdef60e3972c8fb1446ccf7f53d84
#
_cell.length_a   1.000
_cell.length_b   1.000
_cell.length_c   1.000
_cell.angle_alpha   90.00
_cell.angle_beta   90.00
_cell.angle_gamma   90.00
#
_symmetry.space_group_name_H-M   'P 1'
#
loop_
_entity.id
_entity.type
_entity.pdbx_description
1 polymer ?
#
loop_
_entity_poly.entity_id
_entity_poly.type
_entity_poly.pdbx_seq_one_letter_code
_entity_poly.pdbx_strand_id
1 'polypeptide(L)'
;MKKNQQNDQLVLDGTEESEMLTRLTERVERAIQLIGQLRRERDDLQARVTGFESSMKDSEQAASRLGDLETENEQFKTERSEIRSRIEKVLTTLEQLETAEAE
;
A
#
# COMPACT_ATOMS: atom_id res chain seq x y z
N MET A 1 35.47 59.84 -32.26
CA MET A 1 35.98 58.86 -31.21
C MET A 1 35.01 58.68 -30.09
N LYS A 2 34.38 59.66 -29.51
CA LYS A 2 33.41 59.54 -28.44
C LYS A 2 32.16 58.74 -28.81
N LYS A 3 31.66 58.92 -30.07
CA LYS A 3 30.48 58.13 -30.55
C LYS A 3 30.74 56.65 -30.72
N ASN A 4 31.96 56.27 -31.13
CA ASN A 4 32.33 54.88 -31.30
C ASN A 4 32.46 54.15 -29.96
N GLN A 5 32.99 54.84 -28.94
CA GLN A 5 33.08 54.27 -27.57
C GLN A 5 31.71 54.09 -26.96
N GLN A 6 30.77 55.00 -27.16
CA GLN A 6 29.40 54.87 -26.70
C GLN A 6 28.65 53.74 -27.40
N ASN A 7 28.85 53.57 -28.71
CA ASN A 7 28.25 52.45 -29.46
C ASN A 7 28.83 51.11 -29.02
N ASP A 8 30.15 51.04 -28.74
CA ASP A 8 30.78 49.81 -28.23
C ASP A 8 30.26 49.44 -26.84
N GLN A 9 30.06 50.41 -25.96
CA GLN A 9 29.45 50.19 -24.64
C GLN A 9 28.00 49.73 -24.74
N LEU A 10 27.20 50.33 -25.63
CA LEU A 10 25.83 49.91 -25.87
C LEU A 10 25.74 48.49 -26.44
N VAL A 11 26.65 48.11 -27.32
CA VAL A 11 26.74 46.77 -27.88
C VAL A 11 27.15 45.77 -26.78
N LEU A 12 28.12 46.11 -25.90
CA LEU A 12 28.53 45.30 -24.79
C LEU A 12 27.38 45.11 -23.78
N ASP A 13 26.68 46.21 -23.42
CA ASP A 13 25.52 46.16 -22.54
C ASP A 13 24.38 45.31 -23.14
N GLY A 14 24.12 45.44 -24.44
CA GLY A 14 23.15 44.62 -25.13
C GLY A 14 23.54 43.15 -25.16
N THR A 15 24.83 42.83 -25.27
CA THR A 15 25.33 41.48 -25.22
C THR A 15 25.18 40.89 -23.81
N GLU A 16 25.50 41.64 -22.78
CA GLU A 16 25.33 41.23 -21.38
C GLU A 16 23.87 40.98 -21.06
N GLU A 17 22.98 41.86 -21.46
CA GLU A 17 21.52 41.67 -21.31
C GLU A 17 21.04 40.44 -22.03
N SER A 18 21.51 40.21 -23.25
CA SER A 18 21.18 39.03 -24.05
C SER A 18 21.66 37.75 -23.35
N GLU A 19 22.88 37.73 -22.79
CA GLU A 19 23.42 36.63 -22.03
C GLU A 19 22.61 36.37 -20.76
N MET A 20 22.24 37.43 -20.04
CA MET A 20 21.40 37.34 -18.84
C MET A 20 20.03 36.77 -19.16
N LEU A 21 19.40 37.21 -20.24
CA LEU A 21 18.12 36.68 -20.71
C LEU A 21 18.26 35.21 -21.11
N THR A 22 19.32 34.84 -21.78
CA THR A 22 19.59 33.44 -22.13
C THR A 22 19.75 32.57 -20.90
N ARG A 23 20.52 33.04 -19.91
CA ARG A 23 20.67 32.30 -18.62
C ARG A 23 19.35 32.16 -17.88
N LEU A 24 18.55 33.26 -17.87
CA LEU A 24 17.25 33.22 -17.24
C LEU A 24 16.32 32.23 -17.94
N THR A 25 16.29 32.24 -19.27
CA THR A 25 15.51 31.31 -20.07
C THR A 25 15.91 29.86 -19.79
N GLU A 26 17.21 29.58 -19.75
CA GLU A 26 17.73 28.24 -19.44
C GLU A 26 17.34 27.79 -18.03
N ARG A 27 17.40 28.68 -17.05
CA ARG A 27 16.99 28.39 -15.67
C ARG A 27 15.50 28.11 -15.59
N VAL A 28 14.69 28.89 -16.28
CA VAL A 28 13.24 28.70 -16.35
C VAL A 28 12.94 27.34 -16.99
N GLU A 29 13.58 27.01 -18.09
CA GLU A 29 13.41 25.71 -18.77
C GLU A 29 13.79 24.54 -17.86
N ARG A 30 14.92 24.64 -17.15
CA ARG A 30 15.33 23.62 -16.19
C ARG A 30 14.34 23.48 -15.05
N ALA A 31 13.85 24.61 -14.53
CA ALA A 31 12.83 24.61 -13.50
C ALA A 31 11.54 23.95 -13.96
N ILE A 32 11.10 24.22 -15.17
CA ILE A 32 9.91 23.61 -15.78
C ILE A 32 10.11 22.10 -15.93
N GLN A 33 11.27 21.66 -16.40
CA GLN A 33 11.61 20.24 -16.52
C GLN A 33 11.63 19.55 -15.15
N LEU A 34 12.23 20.20 -14.17
CA LEU A 34 12.30 19.67 -12.80
C LEU A 34 10.91 19.56 -12.19
N ILE A 35 10.07 20.58 -12.37
CA ILE A 35 8.67 20.55 -11.91
C ILE A 35 7.94 19.40 -12.58
N GLY A 36 8.13 19.18 -13.88
CA GLY A 36 7.54 18.07 -14.60
C GLY A 36 7.97 16.73 -14.07
N GLN A 37 9.26 16.54 -13.76
CA GLN A 37 9.80 15.33 -13.16
C GLN A 37 9.23 15.11 -11.76
N LEU A 38 9.23 16.14 -10.93
CA LEU A 38 8.72 16.06 -9.56
C LEU A 38 7.23 15.71 -9.53
N ARG A 39 6.45 16.27 -10.44
CA ARG A 39 5.03 15.93 -10.58
C ARG A 39 4.83 14.47 -10.96
N ARG A 40 5.63 13.94 -11.88
CA ARG A 40 5.57 12.53 -12.27
C ARG A 40 5.95 11.62 -11.11
N GLU A 41 7.02 11.95 -10.40
CA GLU A 41 7.44 11.20 -9.21
C GLU A 41 6.37 11.24 -8.12
N ARG A 42 5.77 12.41 -7.90
CA ARG A 42 4.66 12.57 -6.96
C ARG A 42 3.48 11.68 -7.36
N ASP A 43 3.09 11.69 -8.61
CA ASP A 43 1.97 10.89 -9.10
C ASP A 43 2.26 9.40 -8.98
N ASP A 44 3.48 8.97 -9.29
CA ASP A 44 3.93 7.59 -9.11
C ASP A 44 3.89 7.19 -7.63
N LEU A 45 4.37 8.06 -6.75
CA LEU A 45 4.36 7.80 -5.31
C LEU A 45 2.93 7.76 -4.76
N GLN A 46 2.05 8.64 -5.23
CA GLN A 46 0.63 8.59 -4.86
C GLN A 46 -0.03 7.30 -5.31
N ALA A 47 0.25 6.84 -6.51
CA ALA A 47 -0.25 5.56 -7.02
C ALA A 47 0.25 4.38 -6.17
N ARG A 48 1.53 4.40 -5.77
CA ARG A 48 2.10 3.38 -4.89
C ARG A 48 1.46 3.40 -3.51
N VAL A 49 1.28 4.59 -2.93
CA VAL A 49 0.61 4.74 -1.63
C VAL A 49 -0.80 4.19 -1.69
N THR A 50 -1.57 4.54 -2.70
CA THR A 50 -2.92 4.01 -2.89
C THR A 50 -2.92 2.48 -3.05
N GLY A 51 -1.97 1.94 -3.81
CA GLY A 51 -1.80 0.50 -3.96
C GLY A 51 -1.47 -0.19 -2.64
N PHE A 52 -0.57 0.38 -1.84
CA PHE A 52 -0.22 -0.16 -0.52
C PHE A 52 -1.40 -0.09 0.45
N GLU A 53 -2.14 1.01 0.47
CA GLU A 53 -3.34 1.14 1.30
C GLU A 53 -4.39 0.08 0.96
N SER A 54 -4.61 -0.17 -0.32
CA SER A 54 -5.50 -1.23 -0.80
C SER A 54 -5.01 -2.61 -0.38
N SER A 55 -3.71 -2.88 -0.54
CA SER A 55 -3.09 -4.14 -0.10
C SER A 55 -3.20 -4.34 1.41
N MET A 56 -3.01 -3.29 2.19
CA MET A 56 -3.15 -3.35 3.64
C MET A 56 -4.58 -3.67 4.06
N LYS A 57 -5.56 -3.05 3.40
CA LYS A 57 -6.98 -3.35 3.63
C LYS A 57 -7.29 -4.81 3.34
N ASP A 58 -6.82 -5.32 2.21
CA ASP A 58 -7.02 -6.73 1.82
C ASP A 58 -6.36 -7.67 2.82
N SER A 59 -5.16 -7.32 3.29
CA SER A 59 -4.43 -8.09 4.30
C SER A 59 -5.17 -8.10 5.64
N GLU A 60 -5.71 -6.96 6.08
CA GLU A 60 -6.50 -6.85 7.31
C GLU A 60 -7.78 -7.67 7.22
N GLN A 61 -8.48 -7.63 6.07
CA GLN A 61 -9.67 -8.44 5.84
C GLN A 61 -9.35 -9.94 5.85
N ALA A 62 -8.24 -10.32 5.23
CA ALA A 62 -7.78 -11.71 5.22
C ALA A 62 -7.44 -12.18 6.63
N ALA A 63 -6.76 -11.35 7.43
CA ALA A 63 -6.44 -11.65 8.83
C ALA A 63 -7.71 -11.80 9.68
N SER A 64 -8.68 -10.91 9.47
CA SER A 64 -9.98 -10.99 10.16
C SER A 64 -10.74 -12.27 9.81
N ARG A 65 -10.77 -12.66 8.54
CA ARG A 65 -11.39 -13.92 8.09
C ARG A 65 -10.68 -15.13 8.67
N LEU A 66 -9.36 -15.08 8.73
CA LEU A 66 -8.58 -16.17 9.34
C LEU A 66 -8.91 -16.32 10.81
N GLY A 67 -9.02 -15.21 11.54
CA GLY A 67 -9.45 -15.23 12.94
C GLY A 67 -10.84 -15.82 13.13
N ASP A 68 -11.80 -15.44 12.28
CA ASP A 68 -13.16 -15.99 12.31
C ASP A 68 -13.17 -17.49 12.01
N LEU A 69 -12.40 -17.93 11.02
CA LEU A 69 -12.28 -19.35 10.67
C LEU A 69 -11.62 -20.16 11.79
N GLU A 70 -10.62 -19.61 12.45
CA GLU A 70 -9.99 -20.25 13.61
C GLU A 70 -11.00 -20.43 14.75
N THR A 71 -11.81 -19.41 15.02
CA THR A 71 -12.86 -19.46 16.04
C THR A 71 -13.91 -20.51 15.68
N GLU A 72 -14.40 -20.55 14.45
CA GLU A 72 -15.34 -21.56 13.98
C GLU A 72 -14.75 -22.97 14.10
N ASN A 73 -13.49 -23.14 13.71
CA ASN A 73 -12.81 -24.43 13.78
C ASN A 73 -12.70 -24.91 15.22
N GLU A 74 -12.40 -24.02 16.15
CA GLU A 74 -12.38 -24.33 17.60
C GLU A 74 -13.76 -24.76 18.09
N GLN A 75 -14.81 -24.05 17.68
CA GLN A 75 -16.20 -24.40 18.01
C GLN A 75 -16.57 -25.78 17.46
N PHE A 76 -16.23 -26.08 16.21
CA PHE A 76 -16.50 -27.39 15.61
C PHE A 76 -15.74 -28.49 16.32
N LYS A 77 -14.50 -28.27 16.74
CA LYS A 77 -13.74 -29.24 17.52
C LYS A 77 -14.39 -29.53 18.86
N THR A 78 -14.86 -28.50 19.54
CA THR A 78 -15.57 -28.62 20.81
C THR A 78 -16.88 -29.39 20.64
N GLU A 79 -17.69 -29.05 19.65
CA GLU A 79 -18.94 -29.72 19.32
C GLU A 79 -18.71 -31.22 18.99
N ARG A 80 -17.68 -31.49 18.17
CA ARG A 80 -17.30 -32.85 17.82
C ARG A 80 -16.92 -33.66 19.08
N SER A 81 -16.14 -33.04 19.96
CA SER A 81 -15.74 -33.68 21.21
C SER A 81 -16.94 -33.98 22.10
N GLU A 82 -17.88 -33.05 22.21
CA GLU A 82 -19.13 -33.27 22.98
C GLU A 82 -19.99 -34.37 22.39
N ILE A 83 -20.18 -34.39 21.07
CA ILE A 83 -20.94 -35.42 20.36
C ILE A 83 -20.28 -36.79 20.58
N ARG A 84 -18.97 -36.88 20.45
CA ARG A 84 -18.21 -38.12 20.70
C ARG A 84 -18.42 -38.60 22.12
N SER A 85 -18.34 -37.71 23.10
CA SER A 85 -18.54 -38.01 24.51
C SER A 85 -19.96 -38.56 24.79
N ARG A 86 -20.99 -37.93 24.16
CA ARG A 86 -22.37 -38.42 24.28
C ARG A 86 -22.57 -39.80 23.66
N ILE A 87 -21.97 -40.02 22.50
CA ILE A 87 -22.02 -41.32 21.82
C ILE A 87 -21.37 -42.38 22.71
N GLU A 88 -20.23 -42.12 23.29
CA GLU A 88 -19.52 -43.02 24.19
C GLU A 88 -20.37 -43.37 25.43
N LYS A 89 -21.04 -42.37 26.00
CA LYS A 89 -21.96 -42.56 27.14
C LYS A 89 -23.14 -43.46 26.77
N VAL A 90 -23.75 -43.21 25.61
CA VAL A 90 -24.86 -44.03 25.11
C VAL A 90 -24.42 -45.45 24.86
N LEU A 91 -23.25 -45.68 24.26
CA LEU A 91 -22.70 -47.00 24.03
C LEU A 91 -22.43 -47.73 25.33
N THR A 92 -21.85 -47.05 26.32
CA THR A 92 -21.59 -47.60 27.64
C THR A 92 -22.90 -48.00 28.32
N THR A 93 -23.93 -47.18 28.23
CA THR A 93 -25.26 -47.49 28.82
C THR A 93 -25.88 -48.69 28.12
N LEU A 94 -25.80 -48.77 26.77
CA LEU A 94 -26.31 -49.91 26.02
C LEU A 94 -25.56 -51.21 26.40
N GLU A 95 -24.26 -51.19 26.53
CA GLU A 95 -23.45 -52.31 26.95
C GLU A 95 -23.84 -52.80 28.35
N GLN A 96 -24.08 -51.88 29.28
CA GLN A 96 -24.54 -52.20 30.62
C GLN A 96 -25.93 -52.84 30.63
N LEU A 97 -26.85 -52.33 29.79
CA LEU A 97 -28.19 -52.92 29.63
C LEU A 97 -28.13 -54.32 29.01
N GLU A 98 -27.30 -54.52 28.00
CA GLU A 98 -27.10 -55.85 27.39
C GLU A 98 -26.52 -56.82 28.39
N THR A 99 -25.56 -56.41 29.19
CA THR A 99 -24.99 -57.25 30.24
C THR A 99 -26.01 -57.62 31.32
N ALA A 100 -26.87 -56.69 31.72
CA ALA A 100 -27.94 -56.88 32.66
C ALA A 100 -28.99 -57.88 32.14
N GLU A 101 -29.34 -57.80 30.84
CA GLU A 101 -30.27 -58.72 30.20
C GLU A 101 -29.70 -60.16 30.09
N ALA A 102 -28.38 -60.27 29.91
CA ALA A 102 -27.69 -61.57 29.80
C ALA A 102 -27.61 -62.29 31.11
N GLU A 103 -27.69 -61.58 32.23
CA GLU A 103 -27.75 -62.16 33.56
C GLU A 103 -29.16 -62.62 33.88
#